data_cbb7de9829ac874e2f4d552cb26f9dc7
#
_entry.id   cbb7de9829ac874e2f4d552cb26f9dc7
#
_cell.length_a   1.000
_cell.length_b   1.000
_cell.length_c   1.000
_cell.angle_alpha   90.00
_cell.angle_beta   90.00
_cell.angle_gamma   90.00
#
_symmetry.space_group_name_H-M   'P 1'
#
loop_
_entity.id
_entity.type
_entity.pdbx_description
1 polymer ?
#
loop_
_entity_poly.entity_id
_entity_poly.type
_entity_poly.pdbx_seq_one_letter_code
_entity_poly.pdbx_strand_id
1 'polypeptide(L)'
;METCKTLFSKCINTLNNYTSFEDYYDYLKNQDETNTFCEYYLRDKKESYLYKEFFEKVETLAAFFQRELSEFAENSWVGIKLTNHPYYLAVCFALLKNNFNVMLLDNNGSTDYFDYVVKNSKLVAVVTDAPFESNSVKFISFQTAISPKLIPDENIKNKKFANKISLCTSGTTGYFNIVVYSGEQIMYQLKSVLSILKESPAQDMLIDNSVKFLVYPPLHHIFGIIMLLTYSFVGVTNVMCEKTTLSSFINAINEGNVAWAAAVPLIWEALTKFIKGKYKSENAEALRETLGENLKFCICGGAHTSPEVIKLFNKAKIAFSECYGMTEAGMVSLNIGQTEESRMNGSVGNVHTASCAMKILTTDGKILNEGIGELLISGNGIYASTLKNGKEIPIETFENSNFIKTGDLVEIKNGNIYFRDRIKDVIINSSGENVCPGELEKYFAPLLENNVQYTILGINYFPVIIISLSEENFSEGIKELLTQKVVETNKNLPLNKKVVAIYFTTKPFPITSALKVRKFRLKQSIEEQPQNYVKVELINKTVKKFSIEEIKSDLKTFFSTYLNLNMLDLNDGSLIIEELTADSLIMAELFIYIEEKYQINIEQEFILKNSLSIANVANMIFEKA
;
A
#
# COMPACT_ATOMS: atom_id res chain seq x y z
N MET A 1 4.78 -36.32 -8.34
CA MET A 1 5.05 -35.21 -7.41
C MET A 1 6.43 -34.64 -7.68
N GLU A 2 6.53 -33.36 -7.80
CA GLU A 2 7.77 -32.63 -8.10
C GLU A 2 8.01 -31.61 -6.99
N THR A 3 9.28 -31.25 -6.70
CA THR A 3 9.55 -30.19 -5.72
C THR A 3 9.21 -28.81 -6.30
N CYS A 4 8.84 -27.86 -5.46
CA CYS A 4 8.64 -26.47 -5.86
C CYS A 4 9.84 -25.96 -6.67
N LYS A 5 11.06 -26.25 -6.23
CA LYS A 5 12.30 -25.81 -6.88
C LYS A 5 12.39 -26.29 -8.33
N THR A 6 12.09 -27.56 -8.58
CA THR A 6 12.15 -28.15 -9.91
C THR A 6 11.04 -27.58 -10.80
N LEU A 7 9.81 -27.54 -10.31
CA LEU A 7 8.66 -27.02 -11.05
C LEU A 7 8.83 -25.54 -11.39
N PHE A 8 9.19 -24.70 -10.42
CA PHE A 8 9.43 -23.28 -10.65
C PHE A 8 10.58 -23.05 -11.63
N SER A 9 11.64 -23.87 -11.60
CA SER A 9 12.72 -23.79 -12.59
C SER A 9 12.24 -24.08 -14.02
N LYS A 10 11.38 -25.07 -14.20
CA LYS A 10 10.74 -25.34 -15.50
C LYS A 10 9.87 -24.17 -15.97
N CYS A 11 8.99 -23.67 -15.09
CA CYS A 11 8.15 -22.52 -15.39
C CYS A 11 8.97 -21.28 -15.77
N ILE A 12 10.04 -20.96 -15.03
CA ILE A 12 10.95 -19.85 -15.33
C ILE A 12 11.59 -20.02 -16.72
N ASN A 13 12.05 -21.23 -17.06
CA ASN A 13 12.66 -21.51 -18.37
C ASN A 13 11.64 -21.32 -19.50
N THR A 14 10.40 -21.72 -19.31
CA THR A 14 9.31 -21.50 -20.26
C THR A 14 9.03 -20.01 -20.46
N LEU A 15 8.90 -19.26 -19.35
CA LEU A 15 8.65 -17.81 -19.36
C LEU A 15 9.77 -16.99 -20.01
N ASN A 16 11.00 -17.52 -20.10
CA ASN A 16 12.09 -16.83 -20.81
C ASN A 16 11.80 -16.60 -22.31
N ASN A 17 10.91 -17.39 -22.89
CA ASN A 17 10.55 -17.33 -24.32
C ASN A 17 9.21 -16.62 -24.56
N TYR A 18 8.50 -16.20 -23.51
CA TYR A 18 7.17 -15.61 -23.61
C TYR A 18 7.23 -14.08 -23.51
N THR A 19 6.57 -13.41 -24.46
CA THR A 19 6.56 -11.94 -24.56
C THR A 19 5.14 -11.37 -24.67
N SER A 20 4.13 -12.25 -24.74
CA SER A 20 2.76 -11.84 -24.99
C SER A 20 1.75 -12.57 -24.11
N PHE A 21 0.56 -11.99 -24.00
CA PHE A 21 -0.60 -12.69 -23.42
C PHE A 21 -1.07 -13.86 -24.27
N GLU A 22 -0.80 -13.85 -25.57
CA GLU A 22 -1.09 -14.97 -26.45
C GLU A 22 -0.23 -16.18 -26.11
N ASP A 23 1.11 -15.99 -25.91
CA ASP A 23 2.01 -17.06 -25.45
C ASP A 23 1.53 -17.69 -24.14
N TYR A 24 1.11 -16.84 -23.21
CA TYR A 24 0.58 -17.28 -21.91
C TYR A 24 -0.75 -18.03 -22.06
N TYR A 25 -1.67 -17.53 -22.89
CA TYR A 25 -2.95 -18.18 -23.18
C TYR A 25 -2.75 -19.56 -23.79
N ASP A 26 -1.88 -19.68 -24.80
CA ASP A 26 -1.58 -20.94 -25.48
C ASP A 26 -0.92 -21.95 -24.52
N TYR A 27 -0.05 -21.47 -23.62
CA TYR A 27 0.52 -22.33 -22.58
C TYR A 27 -0.56 -22.90 -21.66
N LEU A 28 -1.48 -22.08 -21.17
CA LEU A 28 -2.58 -22.56 -20.32
C LEU A 28 -3.50 -23.52 -21.06
N LYS A 29 -3.77 -23.27 -22.34
CA LYS A 29 -4.63 -24.12 -23.17
C LYS A 29 -4.06 -25.53 -23.39
N ASN A 30 -2.73 -25.66 -23.24
CA ASN A 30 -2.05 -26.95 -23.33
C ASN A 30 -1.95 -27.69 -21.98
N GLN A 31 -2.53 -27.14 -20.89
CA GLN A 31 -2.68 -27.87 -19.63
C GLN A 31 -3.68 -29.01 -19.79
N ASP A 32 -3.60 -29.99 -18.89
CA ASP A 32 -4.59 -31.09 -18.87
C ASP A 32 -6.00 -30.49 -18.63
N GLU A 33 -6.86 -30.62 -19.63
CA GLU A 33 -8.21 -30.06 -19.63
C GLU A 33 -9.12 -30.60 -18.51
N THR A 34 -8.77 -31.76 -17.94
CA THR A 34 -9.49 -32.38 -16.81
C THR A 34 -9.08 -31.86 -15.43
N ASN A 35 -7.96 -31.14 -15.36
CA ASN A 35 -7.52 -30.53 -14.11
C ASN A 35 -8.44 -29.38 -13.69
N THR A 36 -8.56 -29.17 -12.38
CA THR A 36 -9.33 -28.06 -11.82
C THR A 36 -8.55 -26.76 -11.97
N PHE A 37 -9.11 -25.81 -12.71
CA PHE A 37 -8.60 -24.44 -12.83
C PHE A 37 -8.87 -23.64 -11.54
N CYS A 38 -10.13 -23.71 -11.05
CA CYS A 38 -10.55 -22.93 -9.89
C CYS A 38 -11.62 -23.64 -9.08
N GLU A 39 -11.52 -23.56 -7.75
CA GLU A 39 -12.62 -23.81 -6.82
C GLU A 39 -13.15 -22.47 -6.31
N TYR A 40 -14.46 -22.27 -6.36
CA TYR A 40 -15.12 -21.04 -5.98
C TYR A 40 -16.05 -21.26 -4.79
N TYR A 41 -15.76 -20.58 -3.69
CA TYR A 41 -16.49 -20.68 -2.43
C TYR A 41 -17.55 -19.58 -2.36
N LEU A 42 -18.79 -19.99 -2.51
CA LEU A 42 -20.00 -19.22 -2.28
C LEU A 42 -20.42 -19.39 -0.82
N ARG A 43 -21.43 -18.63 -0.40
CA ARG A 43 -21.89 -18.68 1.02
C ARG A 43 -22.22 -20.10 1.47
N ASP A 44 -22.98 -20.86 0.66
CA ASP A 44 -23.59 -22.13 1.03
C ASP A 44 -23.17 -23.29 0.10
N LYS A 45 -22.28 -23.07 -0.85
CA LYS A 45 -21.82 -24.09 -1.78
C LYS A 45 -20.42 -23.81 -2.32
N LYS A 46 -19.80 -24.86 -2.80
CA LYS A 46 -18.57 -24.81 -3.61
C LYS A 46 -18.87 -25.17 -5.05
N GLU A 47 -18.29 -24.43 -5.97
CA GLU A 47 -18.28 -24.75 -7.41
C GLU A 47 -16.86 -25.03 -7.85
N SER A 48 -16.68 -25.98 -8.75
CA SER A 48 -15.38 -26.32 -9.34
C SER A 48 -15.44 -26.09 -10.84
N TYR A 49 -14.39 -25.49 -11.39
CA TYR A 49 -14.26 -25.14 -12.79
C TYR A 49 -13.02 -25.84 -13.36
N LEU A 50 -13.20 -26.69 -14.37
CA LEU A 50 -12.12 -27.37 -15.06
C LEU A 50 -11.45 -26.44 -16.09
N TYR A 51 -10.20 -26.72 -16.48
CA TYR A 51 -9.55 -25.99 -17.58
C TYR A 51 -10.37 -26.06 -18.86
N LYS A 52 -10.96 -27.22 -19.20
CA LYS A 52 -11.87 -27.37 -20.33
C LYS A 52 -13.02 -26.36 -20.30
N GLU A 53 -13.76 -26.31 -19.20
CA GLU A 53 -14.89 -25.38 -19.01
C GLU A 53 -14.46 -23.93 -19.07
N PHE A 54 -13.29 -23.63 -18.51
CA PHE A 54 -12.69 -22.29 -18.56
C PHE A 54 -12.42 -21.85 -20.01
N PHE A 55 -11.81 -22.71 -20.86
CA PHE A 55 -11.51 -22.37 -22.24
C PHE A 55 -12.76 -22.34 -23.12
N GLU A 56 -13.73 -23.23 -22.93
CA GLU A 56 -15.04 -23.15 -23.57
C GLU A 56 -15.73 -21.82 -23.27
N LYS A 57 -15.59 -21.33 -22.03
CA LYS A 57 -16.12 -20.02 -21.64
C LYS A 57 -15.36 -18.87 -22.31
N VAL A 58 -14.02 -18.95 -22.45
CA VAL A 58 -13.24 -17.95 -23.20
C VAL A 58 -13.72 -17.83 -24.64
N GLU A 59 -13.93 -18.94 -25.33
CA GLU A 59 -14.40 -18.93 -26.71
C GLU A 59 -15.83 -18.36 -26.84
N THR A 60 -16.72 -18.75 -25.94
CA THR A 60 -18.08 -18.21 -25.88
C THR A 60 -18.11 -16.70 -25.64
N LEU A 61 -17.28 -16.22 -24.68
CA LEU A 61 -17.13 -14.81 -24.40
C LEU A 61 -16.48 -14.05 -25.56
N ALA A 62 -15.51 -14.65 -26.25
CA ALA A 62 -14.89 -14.05 -27.42
C ALA A 62 -15.90 -13.81 -28.53
N ALA A 63 -16.77 -14.82 -28.83
CA ALA A 63 -17.87 -14.66 -29.77
C ALA A 63 -18.86 -13.56 -29.36
N PHE A 64 -19.21 -13.52 -28.08
CA PHE A 64 -20.10 -12.52 -27.55
C PHE A 64 -19.51 -11.11 -27.70
N PHE A 65 -18.24 -10.88 -27.26
CA PHE A 65 -17.60 -9.58 -27.37
C PHE A 65 -17.33 -9.15 -28.80
N GLN A 66 -17.08 -10.09 -29.73
CA GLN A 66 -16.91 -9.75 -31.14
C GLN A 66 -18.18 -9.09 -31.70
N ARG A 67 -19.37 -9.55 -31.30
CA ARG A 67 -20.65 -8.96 -31.71
C ARG A 67 -20.92 -7.65 -30.97
N GLU A 68 -20.85 -7.69 -29.63
CA GLU A 68 -21.21 -6.56 -28.78
C GLU A 68 -20.28 -5.33 -28.94
N LEU A 69 -19.04 -5.56 -29.32
CA LEU A 69 -18.04 -4.51 -29.46
C LEU A 69 -17.62 -4.24 -30.90
N SER A 70 -18.40 -4.75 -31.88
CA SER A 70 -18.10 -4.64 -33.32
C SER A 70 -17.99 -3.21 -33.85
N GLU A 71 -18.61 -2.26 -33.17
CA GLU A 71 -18.61 -0.84 -33.52
C GLU A 71 -17.32 -0.11 -33.11
N PHE A 72 -16.53 -0.69 -32.21
CA PHE A 72 -15.32 -0.04 -31.66
C PHE A 72 -14.05 -0.45 -32.41
N ALA A 73 -13.11 0.48 -32.49
CA ALA A 73 -11.82 0.26 -33.12
C ALA A 73 -10.97 -0.76 -32.36
N GLU A 74 -10.14 -1.49 -33.09
CA GLU A 74 -9.13 -2.37 -32.52
C GLU A 74 -8.15 -1.60 -31.64
N ASN A 75 -7.58 -2.29 -30.64
CA ASN A 75 -6.75 -1.69 -29.58
C ASN A 75 -7.45 -0.65 -28.69
N SER A 76 -8.78 -0.49 -28.79
CA SER A 76 -9.51 0.31 -27.81
C SER A 76 -9.44 -0.31 -26.42
N TRP A 77 -9.57 0.52 -25.37
CA TRP A 77 -9.59 0.07 -24.00
C TRP A 77 -10.99 -0.37 -23.58
N VAL A 78 -11.09 -1.58 -23.04
CA VAL A 78 -12.31 -2.12 -22.42
C VAL A 78 -12.04 -2.40 -20.95
N GLY A 79 -12.90 -1.86 -20.08
CA GLY A 79 -12.79 -2.02 -18.64
C GLY A 79 -13.40 -3.34 -18.15
N ILE A 80 -12.80 -3.90 -17.11
CA ILE A 80 -13.35 -5.00 -16.32
C ILE A 80 -13.56 -4.49 -14.90
N LYS A 81 -14.81 -4.33 -14.48
CA LYS A 81 -15.22 -3.86 -13.16
C LYS A 81 -16.02 -4.97 -12.46
N LEU A 82 -15.29 -5.97 -11.97
CA LEU A 82 -15.85 -7.20 -11.40
C LEU A 82 -15.28 -7.49 -10.02
N THR A 83 -16.07 -8.14 -9.18
CA THR A 83 -15.57 -8.88 -8.02
C THR A 83 -14.71 -10.07 -8.45
N ASN A 84 -13.94 -10.66 -7.51
CA ASN A 84 -13.19 -11.88 -7.82
C ASN A 84 -14.17 -13.00 -8.27
N HIS A 85 -13.94 -13.55 -9.44
CA HIS A 85 -14.78 -14.60 -10.01
C HIS A 85 -13.92 -15.53 -10.90
N PRO A 86 -14.19 -16.84 -10.96
CA PRO A 86 -13.44 -17.78 -11.81
C PRO A 86 -13.34 -17.36 -13.28
N TYR A 87 -14.37 -16.73 -13.82
CA TYR A 87 -14.36 -16.24 -15.20
C TYR A 87 -13.75 -14.84 -15.39
N TYR A 88 -13.17 -14.22 -14.35
CA TYR A 88 -12.49 -12.93 -14.49
C TYR A 88 -11.40 -12.98 -15.56
N LEU A 89 -10.52 -13.97 -15.47
CA LEU A 89 -9.45 -14.17 -16.44
C LEU A 89 -9.99 -14.58 -17.82
N ALA A 90 -11.11 -15.31 -17.88
CA ALA A 90 -11.76 -15.64 -19.15
C ALA A 90 -12.28 -14.39 -19.87
N VAL A 91 -12.84 -13.42 -19.16
CA VAL A 91 -13.21 -12.11 -19.73
C VAL A 91 -11.97 -11.37 -20.24
N CYS A 92 -10.86 -11.36 -19.48
CA CYS A 92 -9.60 -10.76 -19.93
C CYS A 92 -9.15 -11.35 -21.27
N PHE A 93 -9.04 -12.68 -21.36
CA PHE A 93 -8.59 -13.34 -22.60
C PHE A 93 -9.54 -13.15 -23.75
N ALA A 94 -10.84 -13.22 -23.53
CA ALA A 94 -11.83 -13.01 -24.57
C ALA A 94 -11.76 -11.60 -25.20
N LEU A 95 -11.49 -10.58 -24.38
CA LEU A 95 -11.27 -9.21 -24.86
C LEU A 95 -9.95 -9.09 -25.61
N LEU A 96 -8.84 -9.60 -25.04
CA LEU A 96 -7.52 -9.58 -25.68
C LEU A 96 -7.55 -10.32 -27.03
N LYS A 97 -8.25 -11.47 -27.09
CA LYS A 97 -8.43 -12.26 -28.32
C LYS A 97 -9.21 -11.51 -29.41
N ASN A 98 -10.03 -10.54 -29.03
CA ASN A 98 -10.74 -9.64 -29.95
C ASN A 98 -9.98 -8.36 -30.27
N ASN A 99 -8.71 -8.28 -29.94
CA ASN A 99 -7.84 -7.12 -30.13
C ASN A 99 -8.28 -5.87 -29.34
N PHE A 100 -8.83 -6.07 -28.12
CA PHE A 100 -9.10 -5.00 -27.16
C PHE A 100 -8.06 -5.01 -26.05
N ASN A 101 -7.51 -3.86 -25.71
CA ASN A 101 -6.70 -3.69 -24.51
C ASN A 101 -7.59 -3.73 -23.27
N VAL A 102 -7.13 -4.34 -22.19
CA VAL A 102 -7.93 -4.57 -21.00
C VAL A 102 -7.53 -3.63 -19.87
N MET A 103 -8.52 -3.00 -19.24
CA MET A 103 -8.33 -2.15 -18.07
C MET A 103 -9.00 -2.77 -16.85
N LEU A 104 -8.20 -3.09 -15.82
CA LEU A 104 -8.68 -3.67 -14.57
C LEU A 104 -9.14 -2.53 -13.63
N LEU A 105 -10.44 -2.46 -13.38
CA LEU A 105 -11.08 -1.35 -12.64
C LEU A 105 -11.43 -1.75 -11.22
N ASP A 106 -11.24 -0.81 -10.31
CA ASP A 106 -11.70 -0.94 -8.93
C ASP A 106 -13.22 -1.07 -8.89
N ASN A 107 -13.69 -2.22 -8.43
CA ASN A 107 -15.12 -2.53 -8.35
C ASN A 107 -15.86 -1.66 -7.32
N ASN A 108 -15.16 -1.15 -6.31
CA ASN A 108 -15.66 -0.23 -5.29
C ASN A 108 -15.26 1.23 -5.56
N GLY A 109 -14.71 1.52 -6.74
CA GLY A 109 -14.28 2.86 -7.11
C GLY A 109 -15.45 3.87 -7.13
N SER A 110 -15.18 5.08 -6.64
CA SER A 110 -16.17 6.19 -6.64
C SER A 110 -16.48 6.67 -8.06
N THR A 111 -17.55 7.44 -8.20
CA THR A 111 -17.90 8.10 -9.47
C THR A 111 -16.74 8.96 -9.99
N ASP A 112 -16.10 9.76 -9.13
CA ASP A 112 -14.93 10.60 -9.50
C ASP A 112 -13.78 9.76 -10.03
N TYR A 113 -13.53 8.58 -9.43
CA TYR A 113 -12.53 7.63 -9.93
C TYR A 113 -12.88 7.17 -11.34
N PHE A 114 -14.12 6.78 -11.56
CA PHE A 114 -14.56 6.27 -12.85
C PHE A 114 -14.52 7.36 -13.93
N ASP A 115 -15.01 8.57 -13.64
CA ASP A 115 -14.95 9.71 -14.56
C ASP A 115 -13.50 10.07 -14.92
N TYR A 116 -12.61 10.04 -13.94
CA TYR A 116 -11.18 10.24 -14.19
C TYR A 116 -10.62 9.18 -15.13
N VAL A 117 -10.95 7.91 -14.92
CA VAL A 117 -10.49 6.80 -15.74
C VAL A 117 -11.02 6.94 -17.16
N VAL A 118 -12.31 7.12 -17.35
CA VAL A 118 -12.95 7.28 -18.68
C VAL A 118 -12.33 8.42 -19.46
N LYS A 119 -12.15 9.57 -18.82
CA LYS A 119 -11.54 10.77 -19.42
C LYS A 119 -10.11 10.51 -19.90
N ASN A 120 -9.30 9.85 -19.07
CA ASN A 120 -7.86 9.69 -19.33
C ASN A 120 -7.52 8.50 -20.21
N SER A 121 -8.34 7.44 -20.23
CA SER A 121 -8.09 6.25 -21.04
C SER A 121 -8.86 6.21 -22.35
N LYS A 122 -9.91 7.02 -22.50
CA LYS A 122 -10.89 6.91 -23.59
C LYS A 122 -11.51 5.51 -23.64
N LEU A 123 -11.91 5.01 -22.48
CA LEU A 123 -12.57 3.74 -22.31
C LEU A 123 -13.84 3.68 -23.17
N VAL A 124 -14.02 2.62 -23.96
CA VAL A 124 -15.16 2.50 -24.88
C VAL A 124 -16.29 1.66 -24.30
N ALA A 125 -15.95 0.64 -23.50
CA ALA A 125 -16.91 -0.25 -22.86
C ALA A 125 -16.43 -0.73 -21.49
N VAL A 126 -17.35 -1.20 -20.64
CA VAL A 126 -17.06 -1.81 -19.33
C VAL A 126 -17.90 -3.07 -19.15
N VAL A 127 -17.25 -4.18 -18.84
CA VAL A 127 -17.89 -5.40 -18.34
C VAL A 127 -18.02 -5.31 -16.84
N THR A 128 -19.23 -5.42 -16.28
CA THR A 128 -19.48 -5.21 -14.86
C THR A 128 -20.52 -6.17 -14.30
N ASP A 129 -20.36 -6.54 -13.03
CA ASP A 129 -21.32 -7.34 -12.24
C ASP A 129 -22.31 -6.47 -11.44
N ALA A 130 -22.08 -5.16 -11.39
CA ALA A 130 -22.95 -4.19 -10.71
C ALA A 130 -23.49 -3.14 -11.68
N PRO A 131 -24.74 -2.67 -11.50
CA PRO A 131 -25.29 -1.56 -12.29
C PRO A 131 -24.42 -0.31 -12.13
N PHE A 132 -24.12 0.30 -13.25
CA PHE A 132 -23.42 1.58 -13.28
C PHE A 132 -23.95 2.41 -14.44
N GLU A 133 -24.29 3.68 -14.21
CA GLU A 133 -24.81 4.56 -15.23
C GLU A 133 -23.74 5.53 -15.73
N SER A 134 -23.48 5.53 -17.02
CA SER A 134 -22.69 6.56 -17.71
C SER A 134 -23.19 6.72 -19.13
N ASN A 135 -23.31 7.94 -19.61
CA ASN A 135 -23.72 8.23 -20.99
C ASN A 135 -22.55 8.15 -22.01
N SER A 136 -21.34 7.98 -21.54
CA SER A 136 -20.11 8.05 -22.37
C SER A 136 -19.44 6.71 -22.66
N VAL A 137 -19.88 5.62 -22.01
CA VAL A 137 -19.26 4.30 -22.09
C VAL A 137 -20.33 3.23 -22.22
N LYS A 138 -20.14 2.26 -23.11
CA LYS A 138 -21.05 1.10 -23.25
C LYS A 138 -20.92 0.17 -22.05
N PHE A 139 -22.03 -0.19 -21.40
CA PHE A 139 -22.06 -1.16 -20.31
C PHE A 139 -22.46 -2.54 -20.79
N ILE A 140 -21.71 -3.54 -20.37
CA ILE A 140 -21.95 -4.94 -20.65
C ILE A 140 -22.15 -5.67 -19.33
N SER A 141 -23.34 -6.21 -19.10
CA SER A 141 -23.61 -7.02 -17.93
C SER A 141 -22.79 -8.30 -17.94
N PHE A 142 -22.00 -8.50 -16.90
CA PHE A 142 -21.24 -9.74 -16.72
C PHE A 142 -22.17 -10.97 -16.66
N GLN A 143 -23.31 -10.88 -15.97
CA GLN A 143 -24.29 -11.97 -15.88
C GLN A 143 -24.86 -12.34 -17.24
N THR A 144 -25.09 -11.35 -18.12
CA THR A 144 -25.51 -11.59 -19.49
C THR A 144 -24.41 -12.28 -20.31
N ALA A 145 -23.17 -11.79 -20.15
CA ALA A 145 -22.02 -12.32 -20.89
C ALA A 145 -21.70 -13.79 -20.55
N ILE A 146 -21.85 -14.18 -19.26
CA ILE A 146 -21.58 -15.57 -18.82
C ILE A 146 -22.79 -16.49 -18.92
N SER A 147 -23.94 -16.02 -19.43
CA SER A 147 -25.17 -16.81 -19.53
C SER A 147 -24.92 -18.12 -20.29
N PRO A 148 -25.43 -19.25 -19.78
CA PRO A 148 -25.32 -20.56 -20.49
C PRO A 148 -26.08 -20.64 -21.80
N LYS A 149 -26.95 -19.65 -22.12
CA LYS A 149 -27.69 -19.56 -23.38
C LYS A 149 -26.84 -19.07 -24.56
N LEU A 150 -25.64 -18.57 -24.28
CA LEU A 150 -24.73 -18.14 -25.34
C LEU A 150 -24.02 -19.37 -25.94
N ILE A 151 -24.16 -19.54 -27.26
CA ILE A 151 -23.52 -20.63 -28.02
C ILE A 151 -22.28 -20.04 -28.70
N PRO A 152 -21.14 -20.76 -28.74
CA PRO A 152 -20.01 -20.37 -29.57
C PRO A 152 -20.44 -20.20 -31.03
N ASP A 153 -19.95 -19.14 -31.67
CA ASP A 153 -20.20 -18.90 -33.09
C ASP A 153 -19.00 -19.44 -33.88
N GLU A 154 -19.24 -20.38 -34.78
CA GLU A 154 -18.19 -20.98 -35.63
C GLU A 154 -17.59 -19.98 -36.64
N ASN A 155 -18.25 -18.85 -36.87
CA ASN A 155 -17.82 -17.81 -37.81
C ASN A 155 -16.97 -16.70 -37.18
N ILE A 156 -16.37 -16.93 -36.01
CA ILE A 156 -15.50 -15.94 -35.35
C ILE A 156 -14.28 -15.66 -36.24
N LYS A 157 -14.11 -14.39 -36.62
CA LYS A 157 -12.89 -13.96 -37.32
C LYS A 157 -11.74 -13.94 -36.31
N ASN A 158 -10.69 -14.70 -36.60
CA ASN A 158 -9.45 -14.59 -35.80
C ASN A 158 -8.89 -13.17 -35.94
N LYS A 159 -8.88 -12.44 -34.85
CA LYS A 159 -8.23 -11.14 -34.74
C LYS A 159 -6.83 -11.30 -34.13
N LYS A 160 -6.00 -10.29 -34.28
CA LYS A 160 -4.72 -10.24 -33.59
C LYS A 160 -4.97 -10.15 -32.08
N PHE A 161 -4.27 -10.94 -31.29
CA PHE A 161 -4.35 -10.89 -29.85
C PHE A 161 -3.77 -9.56 -29.34
N ALA A 162 -4.52 -8.80 -28.53
CA ALA A 162 -3.99 -7.59 -27.93
C ALA A 162 -2.99 -7.93 -26.82
N ASN A 163 -2.02 -7.04 -26.60
CA ASN A 163 -0.90 -7.32 -25.70
C ASN A 163 -0.73 -6.28 -24.58
N LYS A 164 -1.81 -5.63 -24.16
CA LYS A 164 -1.73 -4.62 -23.08
C LYS A 164 -2.84 -4.81 -22.06
N ILE A 165 -2.44 -4.67 -20.78
CA ILE A 165 -3.36 -4.47 -19.67
C ILE A 165 -3.02 -3.18 -18.94
N SER A 166 -3.99 -2.58 -18.27
CA SER A 166 -3.74 -1.42 -17.41
C SER A 166 -4.42 -1.56 -16.07
N LEU A 167 -3.83 -0.90 -15.09
CA LEU A 167 -4.32 -0.83 -13.71
C LEU A 167 -4.28 0.62 -13.23
N CYS A 168 -5.17 0.94 -12.28
CA CYS A 168 -5.18 2.27 -11.68
C CYS A 168 -4.49 2.22 -10.32
N THR A 169 -3.55 3.13 -10.09
CA THR A 169 -2.99 3.31 -8.75
C THR A 169 -3.88 4.26 -7.97
N SER A 170 -4.10 4.01 -6.71
CA SER A 170 -4.67 5.01 -5.82
C SER A 170 -3.59 6.03 -5.52
N GLY A 171 -3.42 7.02 -6.39
CA GLY A 171 -2.43 8.07 -6.21
C GLY A 171 -2.55 8.68 -4.81
N THR A 172 -1.46 8.67 -4.09
CA THR A 172 -1.36 9.20 -2.73
C THR A 172 -1.52 10.73 -2.70
N THR A 173 -1.45 11.40 -3.86
CA THR A 173 -1.69 12.84 -4.08
C THR A 173 -3.16 13.17 -4.34
N GLY A 174 -4.09 12.21 -4.22
CA GLY A 174 -5.50 12.39 -4.58
C GLY A 174 -5.78 12.24 -6.08
N TYR A 175 -4.76 12.14 -6.92
CA TYR A 175 -4.89 11.83 -8.34
C TYR A 175 -4.58 10.35 -8.59
N PHE A 176 -5.35 9.72 -9.48
CA PHE A 176 -5.12 8.35 -9.91
C PHE A 176 -4.10 8.35 -11.05
N ASN A 177 -3.18 7.38 -11.07
CA ASN A 177 -2.37 7.10 -12.24
C ASN A 177 -2.88 5.82 -12.91
N ILE A 178 -2.95 5.82 -14.24
CA ILE A 178 -3.33 4.65 -15.02
C ILE A 178 -2.05 4.10 -15.64
N VAL A 179 -1.53 3.02 -15.07
CA VAL A 179 -0.30 2.37 -15.55
C VAL A 179 -0.62 1.30 -16.58
N VAL A 180 0.22 1.20 -17.61
CA VAL A 180 0.06 0.25 -18.72
C VAL A 180 1.21 -0.74 -18.72
N TYR A 181 0.86 -2.01 -18.76
CA TYR A 181 1.77 -3.14 -18.90
C TYR A 181 1.59 -3.82 -20.26
N SER A 182 2.70 -4.17 -20.91
CA SER A 182 2.71 -5.13 -21.99
C SER A 182 2.69 -6.57 -21.45
N GLY A 183 2.33 -7.53 -22.30
CA GLY A 183 2.45 -8.94 -21.95
C GLY A 183 3.88 -9.33 -21.54
N GLU A 184 4.90 -8.82 -22.21
CA GLU A 184 6.29 -9.06 -21.87
C GLU A 184 6.63 -8.68 -20.42
N GLN A 185 6.19 -7.50 -19.98
CA GLN A 185 6.42 -7.03 -18.61
C GLN A 185 5.68 -7.91 -17.59
N ILE A 186 4.47 -8.34 -17.89
CA ILE A 186 3.73 -9.28 -17.04
C ILE A 186 4.43 -10.64 -16.99
N MET A 187 4.88 -11.19 -18.13
CA MET A 187 5.66 -12.45 -18.12
C MET A 187 6.93 -12.31 -17.28
N TYR A 188 7.60 -11.18 -17.36
CA TYR A 188 8.77 -10.90 -16.53
C TYR A 188 8.41 -10.86 -15.04
N GLN A 189 7.28 -10.28 -14.65
CA GLN A 189 6.82 -10.29 -13.27
C GLN A 189 6.53 -11.71 -12.77
N LEU A 190 5.84 -12.56 -13.57
CA LEU A 190 5.60 -13.95 -13.19
C LEU A 190 6.91 -14.70 -12.97
N LYS A 191 7.86 -14.54 -13.87
CA LYS A 191 9.20 -15.10 -13.76
C LYS A 191 9.91 -14.64 -12.48
N SER A 192 9.78 -13.36 -12.15
CA SER A 192 10.39 -12.77 -10.94
C SER A 192 9.79 -13.35 -9.67
N VAL A 193 8.46 -13.45 -9.60
CA VAL A 193 7.75 -14.08 -8.47
C VAL A 193 8.22 -15.51 -8.27
N LEU A 194 8.26 -16.32 -9.34
CA LEU A 194 8.72 -17.70 -9.27
C LEU A 194 10.19 -17.80 -8.88
N SER A 195 11.05 -16.87 -9.32
CA SER A 195 12.46 -16.83 -8.94
C SER A 195 12.65 -16.55 -7.45
N ILE A 196 11.86 -15.61 -6.89
CA ILE A 196 11.87 -15.31 -5.46
C ILE A 196 11.37 -16.54 -4.66
N LEU A 197 10.26 -17.13 -5.08
CA LEU A 197 9.67 -18.29 -4.39
C LEU A 197 10.56 -19.55 -4.48
N LYS A 198 11.28 -19.74 -5.56
CA LYS A 198 12.23 -20.86 -5.76
C LYS A 198 13.35 -20.87 -4.72
N GLU A 199 13.82 -19.71 -4.30
CA GLU A 199 14.85 -19.55 -3.27
C GLU A 199 14.28 -19.55 -1.83
N SER A 200 13.02 -19.91 -1.67
CA SER A 200 12.33 -19.90 -0.39
C SER A 200 12.58 -21.17 0.43
N PRO A 201 12.34 -21.16 1.76
CA PRO A 201 12.31 -22.38 2.57
C PRO A 201 11.27 -23.41 2.10
N ALA A 202 10.30 -22.99 1.28
CA ALA A 202 9.30 -23.87 0.69
C ALA A 202 9.81 -24.62 -0.58
N GLN A 203 11.07 -24.42 -0.99
CA GLN A 203 11.63 -25.01 -2.21
C GLN A 203 11.53 -26.55 -2.27
N ASP A 204 11.59 -27.21 -1.11
CA ASP A 204 11.52 -28.66 -1.00
C ASP A 204 10.09 -29.20 -0.84
N MET A 205 9.08 -28.32 -0.76
CA MET A 205 7.67 -28.75 -0.73
C MET A 205 7.34 -29.46 -2.04
N LEU A 206 6.62 -30.57 -1.93
CA LEU A 206 6.08 -31.27 -3.07
C LEU A 206 4.84 -30.54 -3.60
N ILE A 207 4.83 -30.30 -4.89
CA ILE A 207 3.65 -29.75 -5.60
C ILE A 207 3.11 -30.82 -6.55
N ASP A 208 1.82 -31.01 -6.49
CA ASP A 208 1.02 -31.77 -7.44
C ASP A 208 -0.33 -31.06 -7.63
N ASN A 209 -1.19 -31.66 -8.44
CA ASN A 209 -2.51 -31.11 -8.74
C ASN A 209 -3.45 -31.03 -7.51
N SER A 210 -3.06 -31.59 -6.36
CA SER A 210 -3.82 -31.46 -5.09
C SER A 210 -3.47 -30.19 -4.33
N VAL A 211 -2.36 -29.51 -4.68
CA VAL A 211 -1.96 -28.26 -4.03
C VAL A 211 -2.85 -27.12 -4.47
N LYS A 212 -3.38 -26.37 -3.51
CA LYS A 212 -4.32 -25.29 -3.76
C LYS A 212 -3.82 -23.97 -3.20
N PHE A 213 -4.08 -22.90 -3.94
CA PHE A 213 -3.68 -21.54 -3.60
C PHE A 213 -4.89 -20.63 -3.48
N LEU A 214 -5.03 -19.93 -2.37
CA LEU A 214 -6.08 -18.93 -2.19
C LEU A 214 -5.67 -17.61 -2.84
N VAL A 215 -6.39 -17.22 -3.88
CA VAL A 215 -6.31 -15.91 -4.55
C VAL A 215 -7.36 -15.00 -3.91
N TYR A 216 -7.01 -14.36 -2.80
CA TYR A 216 -7.92 -13.52 -2.04
C TYR A 216 -7.84 -12.02 -2.39
N PRO A 217 -6.65 -11.43 -2.69
CA PRO A 217 -6.56 -10.04 -3.06
C PRO A 217 -7.40 -9.72 -4.30
N PRO A 218 -8.00 -8.52 -4.39
CA PRO A 218 -8.80 -8.12 -5.55
C PRO A 218 -8.03 -8.22 -6.86
N LEU A 219 -8.64 -8.78 -7.91
CA LEU A 219 -7.98 -9.03 -9.19
C LEU A 219 -7.72 -7.75 -10.01
N HIS A 220 -8.36 -6.63 -9.68
CA HIS A 220 -8.04 -5.33 -10.26
C HIS A 220 -6.77 -4.69 -9.66
N HIS A 221 -6.17 -5.29 -8.63
CA HIS A 221 -4.86 -4.91 -8.11
C HIS A 221 -3.75 -5.79 -8.66
N ILE A 222 -2.57 -5.19 -8.87
CA ILE A 222 -1.40 -5.92 -9.38
C ILE A 222 -1.07 -7.15 -8.55
N PHE A 223 -1.21 -7.09 -7.22
CA PHE A 223 -0.97 -8.22 -6.32
C PHE A 223 -1.92 -9.39 -6.62
N GLY A 224 -3.23 -9.14 -6.76
CA GLY A 224 -4.23 -10.17 -7.04
C GLY A 224 -4.05 -10.80 -8.42
N ILE A 225 -3.93 -9.98 -9.47
CA ILE A 225 -3.83 -10.50 -10.84
C ILE A 225 -2.50 -11.25 -11.06
N ILE A 226 -1.37 -10.78 -10.53
CA ILE A 226 -0.09 -11.48 -10.65
C ILE A 226 -0.12 -12.81 -9.90
N MET A 227 -0.75 -12.88 -8.72
CA MET A 227 -0.90 -14.16 -8.01
C MET A 227 -1.75 -15.15 -8.82
N LEU A 228 -2.91 -14.72 -9.35
CA LEU A 228 -3.75 -15.57 -10.18
C LEU A 228 -2.99 -16.09 -11.41
N LEU A 229 -2.33 -15.21 -12.14
CA LEU A 229 -1.55 -15.59 -13.33
C LEU A 229 -0.39 -16.53 -12.95
N THR A 230 0.34 -16.26 -11.86
CA THR A 230 1.45 -17.12 -11.44
C THR A 230 0.98 -18.52 -11.06
N TYR A 231 -0.08 -18.63 -10.27
CA TYR A 231 -0.60 -19.92 -9.80
C TYR A 231 -1.20 -20.74 -10.94
N SER A 232 -1.95 -20.08 -11.83
CA SER A 232 -2.45 -20.72 -13.05
C SER A 232 -1.32 -21.21 -13.96
N PHE A 233 -0.21 -20.44 -14.08
CA PHE A 233 0.95 -20.85 -14.87
C PHE A 233 1.66 -22.08 -14.28
N VAL A 234 1.73 -22.18 -12.96
CA VAL A 234 2.28 -23.35 -12.25
C VAL A 234 1.39 -24.60 -12.42
N GLY A 235 0.10 -24.42 -12.78
CA GLY A 235 -0.84 -25.52 -13.01
C GLY A 235 -1.47 -26.07 -11.73
N VAL A 236 -1.52 -25.26 -10.65
CA VAL A 236 -2.18 -25.62 -9.38
C VAL A 236 -3.61 -25.07 -9.34
N THR A 237 -4.45 -25.68 -8.52
CA THR A 237 -5.84 -25.22 -8.35
C THR A 237 -5.92 -23.88 -7.63
N ASN A 238 -6.51 -22.89 -8.27
CA ASN A 238 -6.85 -21.62 -7.63
C ASN A 238 -8.08 -21.79 -6.74
N VAL A 239 -8.08 -21.18 -5.58
CA VAL A 239 -9.24 -21.07 -4.69
C VAL A 239 -9.65 -19.60 -4.62
N MET A 240 -10.92 -19.31 -4.80
CA MET A 240 -11.47 -17.95 -4.71
C MET A 240 -12.72 -17.93 -3.83
N CYS A 241 -13.05 -16.75 -3.28
CA CYS A 241 -14.25 -16.49 -2.50
C CYS A 241 -15.14 -15.47 -3.22
N GLU A 242 -16.45 -15.63 -3.12
CA GLU A 242 -17.44 -14.64 -3.58
C GLU A 242 -17.28 -13.30 -2.84
N LYS A 243 -17.05 -13.38 -1.53
CA LYS A 243 -16.94 -12.19 -0.66
C LYS A 243 -15.58 -12.12 0.00
N THR A 244 -15.06 -10.90 0.12
CA THR A 244 -13.79 -10.61 0.78
C THR A 244 -14.00 -10.33 2.28
N THR A 245 -14.68 -11.25 3.00
CA THR A 245 -14.89 -11.21 4.45
C THR A 245 -13.95 -12.17 5.18
N LEU A 246 -13.69 -11.93 6.46
CA LEU A 246 -12.85 -12.83 7.27
C LEU A 246 -13.44 -14.25 7.33
N SER A 247 -14.77 -14.39 7.46
CA SER A 247 -15.43 -15.71 7.49
C SER A 247 -15.25 -16.46 6.16
N SER A 248 -15.42 -15.78 5.02
CA SER A 248 -15.18 -16.38 3.69
C SER A 248 -13.72 -16.79 3.52
N PHE A 249 -12.79 -15.98 4.02
CA PHE A 249 -11.35 -16.27 4.02
C PHE A 249 -11.02 -17.54 4.81
N ILE A 250 -11.52 -17.63 6.05
CA ILE A 250 -11.31 -18.80 6.91
C ILE A 250 -11.92 -20.06 6.28
N ASN A 251 -13.16 -19.98 5.83
CA ASN A 251 -13.86 -21.11 5.21
C ASN A 251 -13.15 -21.62 3.96
N ALA A 252 -12.73 -20.71 3.07
CA ALA A 252 -12.03 -21.10 1.86
C ALA A 252 -10.66 -21.76 2.13
N ILE A 253 -9.93 -21.33 3.16
CA ILE A 253 -8.68 -21.99 3.54
C ILE A 253 -8.95 -23.38 4.10
N ASN A 254 -9.88 -23.49 5.06
CA ASN A 254 -10.13 -24.73 5.77
C ASN A 254 -10.83 -25.78 4.89
N GLU A 255 -12.00 -25.44 4.34
CA GLU A 255 -12.77 -26.36 3.47
C GLU A 255 -12.09 -26.58 2.11
N GLY A 256 -11.37 -25.59 1.60
CA GLY A 256 -10.57 -25.69 0.40
C GLY A 256 -9.32 -26.54 0.56
N ASN A 257 -8.95 -26.86 1.79
CA ASN A 257 -7.68 -27.54 2.10
C ASN A 257 -6.48 -26.82 1.45
N VAL A 258 -6.45 -25.49 1.61
CA VAL A 258 -5.48 -24.61 0.96
C VAL A 258 -4.09 -24.78 1.56
N ALA A 259 -3.09 -24.88 0.70
CA ALA A 259 -1.69 -24.96 1.13
C ALA A 259 -1.01 -23.58 1.23
N TRP A 260 -1.36 -22.66 0.34
CA TRP A 260 -0.78 -21.32 0.27
C TRP A 260 -1.86 -20.25 0.18
N ALA A 261 -1.68 -19.16 0.92
CA ALA A 261 -2.64 -18.04 0.92
C ALA A 261 -1.92 -16.69 0.86
N ALA A 262 -2.53 -15.74 0.17
CA ALA A 262 -2.06 -14.36 0.11
C ALA A 262 -3.17 -13.40 0.56
N ALA A 263 -2.84 -12.44 1.42
CA ALA A 263 -3.78 -11.41 1.86
C ALA A 263 -3.05 -10.15 2.33
N VAL A 264 -3.81 -9.10 2.64
CA VAL A 264 -3.30 -7.85 3.21
C VAL A 264 -3.27 -7.93 4.74
N PRO A 265 -2.46 -7.07 5.43
CA PRO A 265 -2.30 -7.12 6.89
C PRO A 265 -3.60 -7.13 7.67
N LEU A 266 -4.56 -6.31 7.26
CA LEU A 266 -5.85 -6.19 7.95
C LEU A 266 -6.58 -7.53 8.11
N ILE A 267 -6.47 -8.43 7.13
CA ILE A 267 -7.10 -9.76 7.18
C ILE A 267 -6.36 -10.66 8.18
N TRP A 268 -5.04 -10.65 8.17
CA TRP A 268 -4.21 -11.43 9.10
C TRP A 268 -4.39 -10.96 10.56
N GLU A 269 -4.48 -9.65 10.77
CA GLU A 269 -4.75 -9.05 12.08
C GLU A 269 -6.16 -9.35 12.57
N ALA A 270 -7.17 -9.26 11.67
CA ALA A 270 -8.54 -9.64 12.01
C ALA A 270 -8.66 -11.13 12.37
N LEU A 271 -7.92 -12.00 11.67
CA LEU A 271 -7.82 -13.42 12.01
C LEU A 271 -7.22 -13.64 13.41
N THR A 272 -6.11 -12.95 13.71
CA THR A 272 -5.47 -13.05 15.03
C THR A 272 -6.42 -12.62 16.15
N LYS A 273 -7.12 -11.49 15.96
CA LYS A 273 -8.15 -11.02 16.89
C LYS A 273 -9.32 -12.02 17.03
N PHE A 274 -9.78 -12.59 15.92
CA PHE A 274 -10.84 -13.63 15.94
C PHE A 274 -10.42 -14.85 16.77
N ILE A 275 -9.20 -15.34 16.57
CA ILE A 275 -8.66 -16.48 17.32
C ILE A 275 -8.58 -16.15 18.81
N LYS A 276 -8.03 -15.00 19.17
CA LYS A 276 -7.96 -14.54 20.56
C LYS A 276 -9.34 -14.44 21.22
N GLY A 277 -10.32 -13.90 20.50
CA GLY A 277 -11.69 -13.78 21.00
C GLY A 277 -12.38 -15.14 21.19
N LYS A 278 -12.26 -16.05 20.20
CA LYS A 278 -12.92 -17.35 20.20
C LYS A 278 -12.31 -18.32 21.21
N TYR A 279 -10.99 -18.43 21.24
CA TYR A 279 -10.28 -19.43 22.07
C TYR A 279 -9.72 -18.83 23.37
N LYS A 280 -9.81 -17.52 23.57
CA LYS A 280 -9.20 -16.77 24.68
C LYS A 280 -7.70 -17.05 24.84
N SER A 281 -7.05 -17.39 23.72
CA SER A 281 -5.65 -17.74 23.62
C SER A 281 -5.14 -17.45 22.22
N GLU A 282 -3.89 -17.01 22.12
CA GLU A 282 -3.15 -16.87 20.86
C GLU A 282 -2.12 -18.00 20.77
N ASN A 283 -2.56 -19.21 20.48
CA ASN A 283 -1.66 -20.35 20.34
C ASN A 283 -1.73 -21.01 18.97
N ALA A 284 -0.74 -21.85 18.68
CA ALA A 284 -0.61 -22.55 17.42
C ALA A 284 -1.77 -23.50 17.13
N GLU A 285 -2.31 -24.14 18.16
CA GLU A 285 -3.41 -25.10 18.05
C GLU A 285 -4.69 -24.39 17.59
N ALA A 286 -5.03 -23.25 18.20
CA ALA A 286 -6.19 -22.45 17.81
C ALA A 286 -6.09 -21.94 16.36
N LEU A 287 -4.88 -21.56 15.90
CA LEU A 287 -4.66 -21.17 14.51
C LEU A 287 -4.87 -22.38 13.58
N ARG A 288 -4.29 -23.54 13.90
CA ARG A 288 -4.45 -24.77 13.11
C ARG A 288 -5.89 -25.26 13.07
N GLU A 289 -6.60 -25.26 14.21
CA GLU A 289 -8.01 -25.60 14.27
C GLU A 289 -8.86 -24.66 13.39
N THR A 290 -8.49 -23.37 13.31
CA THR A 290 -9.22 -22.39 12.51
C THR A 290 -8.93 -22.53 11.02
N LEU A 291 -7.68 -22.72 10.61
CA LEU A 291 -7.26 -22.69 9.19
C LEU A 291 -6.97 -24.07 8.59
N GLY A 292 -6.99 -25.12 9.40
CA GLY A 292 -6.63 -26.48 8.95
C GLY A 292 -5.13 -26.77 8.97
N GLU A 293 -4.79 -28.05 8.86
CA GLU A 293 -3.40 -28.53 8.95
C GLU A 293 -2.61 -28.37 7.64
N ASN A 294 -3.31 -28.18 6.51
CA ASN A 294 -2.65 -28.15 5.21
C ASN A 294 -1.99 -26.80 4.88
N LEU A 295 -2.36 -25.71 5.57
CA LEU A 295 -1.77 -24.40 5.32
C LEU A 295 -0.26 -24.39 5.69
N LYS A 296 0.59 -24.13 4.70
CA LYS A 296 2.06 -24.18 4.83
C LYS A 296 2.71 -22.82 4.67
N PHE A 297 2.17 -21.97 3.79
CA PHE A 297 2.80 -20.71 3.44
C PHE A 297 1.79 -19.58 3.26
N CYS A 298 2.10 -18.42 3.84
CA CYS A 298 1.30 -17.21 3.74
C CYS A 298 2.13 -16.03 3.27
N ILE A 299 1.57 -15.24 2.35
CA ILE A 299 2.15 -14.00 1.85
C ILE A 299 1.28 -12.84 2.33
N CYS A 300 1.91 -11.86 2.96
CA CYS A 300 1.31 -10.60 3.34
C CYS A 300 1.88 -9.47 2.49
N GLY A 301 1.05 -8.70 1.84
CA GLY A 301 1.49 -7.60 0.99
C GLY A 301 0.67 -6.35 1.15
N GLY A 302 1.27 -5.23 0.74
CA GLY A 302 0.55 -3.97 0.66
C GLY A 302 0.78 -3.02 1.84
N ALA A 303 1.02 -3.49 3.04
CA ALA A 303 1.40 -2.70 4.22
C ALA A 303 2.17 -3.58 5.20
N HIS A 304 2.66 -3.00 6.28
CA HIS A 304 3.39 -3.73 7.31
C HIS A 304 2.42 -4.52 8.21
N THR A 305 2.86 -5.69 8.66
CA THR A 305 2.08 -6.60 9.51
C THR A 305 2.49 -6.44 10.97
N SER A 306 1.53 -6.60 11.90
CA SER A 306 1.85 -6.55 13.32
C SER A 306 2.76 -7.72 13.76
N PRO A 307 3.68 -7.50 14.71
CA PRO A 307 4.56 -8.54 15.24
C PRO A 307 3.81 -9.75 15.82
N GLU A 308 2.60 -9.55 16.35
CA GLU A 308 1.76 -10.61 16.92
C GLU A 308 1.40 -11.65 15.86
N VAL A 309 1.04 -11.21 14.65
CA VAL A 309 0.74 -12.11 13.52
C VAL A 309 1.96 -12.96 13.20
N ILE A 310 3.14 -12.33 13.02
CA ILE A 310 4.39 -13.03 12.69
C ILE A 310 4.70 -14.10 13.74
N LYS A 311 4.60 -13.75 15.04
CA LYS A 311 4.84 -14.68 16.15
C LYS A 311 3.85 -15.85 16.17
N LEU A 312 2.55 -15.59 15.94
CA LEU A 312 1.52 -16.62 15.94
C LEU A 312 1.76 -17.67 14.84
N PHE A 313 2.03 -17.19 13.61
CA PHE A 313 2.29 -18.08 12.48
C PHE A 313 3.58 -18.88 12.64
N ASN A 314 4.65 -18.26 13.17
CA ASN A 314 5.90 -18.96 13.49
C ASN A 314 5.68 -20.08 14.53
N LYS A 315 4.92 -19.82 15.62
CA LYS A 315 4.56 -20.83 16.62
C LYS A 315 3.79 -22.00 16.00
N ALA A 316 2.92 -21.73 15.04
CA ALA A 316 2.17 -22.74 14.31
C ALA A 316 2.99 -23.45 13.21
N LYS A 317 4.28 -23.10 13.03
CA LYS A 317 5.14 -23.61 11.96
C LYS A 317 4.54 -23.41 10.57
N ILE A 318 3.85 -22.29 10.36
CA ILE A 318 3.39 -21.81 9.05
C ILE A 318 4.37 -20.73 8.59
N ALA A 319 4.98 -20.92 7.43
CA ALA A 319 5.85 -19.91 6.86
C ALA A 319 5.02 -18.66 6.52
N PHE A 320 5.34 -17.53 7.16
CA PHE A 320 4.68 -16.25 6.93
C PHE A 320 5.69 -15.23 6.43
N SER A 321 5.44 -14.63 5.29
CA SER A 321 6.36 -13.68 4.66
C SER A 321 5.65 -12.41 4.22
N GLU A 322 6.33 -11.29 4.40
CA GLU A 322 5.86 -9.99 3.91
C GLU A 322 6.52 -9.69 2.57
N CYS A 323 5.73 -9.18 1.62
CA CYS A 323 6.23 -8.73 0.34
C CYS A 323 6.16 -7.21 0.22
N TYR A 324 7.17 -6.64 -0.41
CA TYR A 324 7.17 -5.27 -0.88
C TYR A 324 6.88 -5.25 -2.38
N GLY A 325 6.01 -4.36 -2.76
CA GLY A 325 5.64 -4.15 -4.15
C GLY A 325 4.76 -2.91 -4.32
N MET A 326 4.62 -2.51 -5.55
CA MET A 326 3.83 -1.35 -5.95
C MET A 326 3.14 -1.62 -7.29
N THR A 327 2.08 -0.86 -7.58
CA THR A 327 1.35 -1.06 -8.84
C THR A 327 2.27 -0.88 -10.05
N GLU A 328 3.29 -0.06 -9.95
CA GLU A 328 4.24 0.30 -10.99
C GLU A 328 5.31 -0.78 -11.27
N ALA A 329 5.48 -1.77 -10.37
CA ALA A 329 6.56 -2.76 -10.49
C ALA A 329 6.15 -4.20 -10.09
N GLY A 330 4.90 -4.41 -9.67
CA GLY A 330 4.44 -5.71 -9.17
C GLY A 330 5.10 -6.09 -7.83
N MET A 331 5.37 -7.37 -7.62
CA MET A 331 6.10 -7.85 -6.44
C MET A 331 7.59 -7.63 -6.64
N VAL A 332 8.18 -6.79 -5.82
CA VAL A 332 9.59 -6.38 -5.90
C VAL A 332 10.47 -7.24 -5.03
N SER A 333 10.06 -7.54 -3.81
CA SER A 333 10.82 -8.39 -2.88
C SER A 333 9.91 -9.11 -1.89
N LEU A 334 10.46 -10.14 -1.24
CA LEU A 334 9.80 -10.95 -0.23
C LEU A 334 10.81 -11.29 0.87
N ASN A 335 10.40 -11.17 2.15
CA ASN A 335 11.31 -11.44 3.28
C ASN A 335 11.41 -12.93 3.66
N ILE A 336 11.17 -13.79 2.69
CA ILE A 336 11.23 -15.24 2.85
C ILE A 336 12.63 -15.70 3.26
N GLY A 337 12.73 -16.64 4.19
CA GLY A 337 14.01 -17.16 4.69
C GLY A 337 14.77 -16.24 5.64
N GLN A 338 14.27 -15.05 5.94
CA GLN A 338 14.91 -14.15 6.90
C GLN A 338 14.59 -14.53 8.35
N THR A 339 15.46 -14.10 9.28
CA THR A 339 15.25 -14.32 10.72
C THR A 339 14.00 -13.62 11.22
N GLU A 340 13.39 -14.13 12.29
CA GLU A 340 12.24 -13.49 12.93
C GLU A 340 12.57 -12.06 13.36
N GLU A 341 13.76 -11.83 13.92
CA GLU A 341 14.24 -10.51 14.31
C GLU A 341 14.26 -9.53 13.12
N SER A 342 14.83 -9.93 11.98
CA SER A 342 14.87 -9.08 10.78
C SER A 342 13.46 -8.73 10.29
N ARG A 343 12.54 -9.70 10.28
CA ARG A 343 11.14 -9.49 9.89
C ARG A 343 10.41 -8.58 10.87
N MET A 344 10.59 -8.78 12.18
CA MET A 344 9.99 -7.92 13.21
C MET A 344 10.52 -6.48 13.16
N ASN A 345 11.75 -6.27 12.68
CA ASN A 345 12.33 -4.95 12.44
C ASN A 345 11.85 -4.30 11.12
N GLY A 346 10.91 -4.94 10.42
CA GLY A 346 10.28 -4.40 9.21
C GLY A 346 11.03 -4.70 7.92
N SER A 347 11.84 -5.77 7.89
CA SER A 347 12.43 -6.21 6.63
C SER A 347 11.34 -6.72 5.68
N VAL A 348 11.42 -6.30 4.43
CA VAL A 348 10.52 -6.69 3.35
C VAL A 348 11.23 -7.50 2.25
N GLY A 349 12.46 -7.93 2.49
CA GLY A 349 13.23 -8.77 1.56
C GLY A 349 14.72 -8.47 1.53
N ASN A 350 15.37 -8.97 0.50
CA ASN A 350 16.80 -8.81 0.28
C ASN A 350 17.08 -8.41 -1.17
N VAL A 351 18.02 -7.50 -1.38
CA VAL A 351 18.36 -6.97 -2.72
C VAL A 351 18.86 -8.05 -3.70
N HIS A 352 19.47 -9.12 -3.18
CA HIS A 352 20.00 -10.22 -4.01
C HIS A 352 18.92 -11.16 -4.54
N THR A 353 17.76 -11.20 -3.88
CA THR A 353 16.59 -12.00 -4.29
C THR A 353 15.46 -11.14 -4.85
N ALA A 354 15.64 -9.83 -4.91
CA ALA A 354 14.64 -8.90 -5.45
C ALA A 354 14.45 -9.08 -6.96
N SER A 355 13.26 -8.73 -7.45
CA SER A 355 12.89 -8.82 -8.87
C SER A 355 13.54 -7.75 -9.75
N CYS A 356 14.14 -6.75 -9.15
CA CYS A 356 14.72 -5.60 -9.83
C CYS A 356 15.98 -5.09 -9.14
N ALA A 357 16.80 -4.34 -9.87
CA ALA A 357 17.94 -3.63 -9.29
C ALA A 357 17.45 -2.48 -8.40
N MET A 358 18.16 -2.24 -7.30
CA MET A 358 17.82 -1.25 -6.29
C MET A 358 18.98 -0.32 -5.99
N LYS A 359 18.67 0.93 -5.72
CA LYS A 359 19.58 1.98 -5.26
C LYS A 359 18.87 2.86 -4.24
N ILE A 360 19.64 3.58 -3.45
CA ILE A 360 19.17 4.59 -2.51
C ILE A 360 19.56 5.98 -3.03
N LEU A 361 18.58 6.87 -3.11
CA LEU A 361 18.79 8.29 -3.34
C LEU A 361 18.73 9.02 -2.00
N THR A 362 19.85 9.54 -1.55
CA THR A 362 19.92 10.28 -0.28
C THR A 362 19.37 11.70 -0.42
N THR A 363 19.11 12.38 0.68
CA THR A 363 18.61 13.76 0.69
C THR A 363 19.61 14.78 0.12
N ASP A 364 20.91 14.46 0.17
CA ASP A 364 21.98 15.27 -0.46
C ASP A 364 22.23 14.90 -1.94
N GLY A 365 21.34 14.09 -2.54
CA GLY A 365 21.37 13.74 -3.96
C GLY A 365 22.35 12.63 -4.36
N LYS A 366 22.99 11.96 -3.40
CA LYS A 366 23.90 10.84 -3.72
C LYS A 366 23.13 9.54 -3.97
N ILE A 367 23.66 8.72 -4.88
CA ILE A 367 23.12 7.39 -5.18
C ILE A 367 24.02 6.34 -4.53
N LEU A 368 23.44 5.53 -3.64
CA LEU A 368 24.15 4.52 -2.87
C LEU A 368 23.54 3.12 -3.10
N ASN A 369 24.31 2.07 -2.83
CA ASN A 369 23.80 0.69 -2.79
C ASN A 369 23.16 0.35 -1.44
N GLU A 370 23.65 0.94 -0.36
CA GLU A 370 23.16 0.77 1.02
C GLU A 370 23.05 2.14 1.69
N GLY A 371 22.20 2.24 2.72
CA GLY A 371 21.94 3.46 3.46
C GLY A 371 20.44 3.73 3.59
N ILE A 372 20.08 4.96 3.96
CA ILE A 372 18.69 5.43 4.11
C ILE A 372 18.41 6.50 3.07
N GLY A 373 17.28 6.39 2.38
CA GLY A 373 16.84 7.37 1.38
C GLY A 373 15.67 6.88 0.53
N GLU A 374 15.38 7.61 -0.55
CA GLU A 374 14.37 7.21 -1.51
C GLU A 374 14.82 5.96 -2.28
N LEU A 375 13.96 4.95 -2.33
CA LEU A 375 14.24 3.76 -3.13
C LEU A 375 14.10 4.09 -4.62
N LEU A 376 15.15 3.79 -5.36
CA LEU A 376 15.17 3.75 -6.82
C LEU A 376 15.16 2.30 -7.28
N ILE A 377 14.31 1.95 -8.26
CA ILE A 377 14.23 0.60 -8.82
C ILE A 377 14.38 0.61 -10.34
N SER A 378 14.95 -0.48 -10.89
CA SER A 378 15.12 -0.69 -12.33
C SER A 378 14.96 -2.17 -12.67
N GLY A 379 14.14 -2.48 -13.68
CA GLY A 379 13.92 -3.86 -14.12
C GLY A 379 12.89 -3.97 -15.24
N ASN A 380 12.89 -5.11 -15.93
CA ASN A 380 12.02 -5.35 -17.09
C ASN A 380 10.54 -5.59 -16.73
N GLY A 381 10.23 -5.80 -15.45
CA GLY A 381 8.86 -5.95 -14.95
C GLY A 381 8.18 -4.63 -14.59
N ILE A 382 8.86 -3.48 -14.73
CA ILE A 382 8.30 -2.16 -14.47
C ILE A 382 7.35 -1.77 -15.61
N TYR A 383 6.25 -1.06 -15.30
CA TYR A 383 5.28 -0.62 -16.30
C TYR A 383 5.91 0.19 -17.46
N ALA A 384 5.27 0.14 -18.65
CA ALA A 384 5.82 0.80 -19.84
C ALA A 384 5.47 2.28 -19.92
N SER A 385 4.24 2.63 -19.58
CA SER A 385 3.68 3.96 -19.80
C SER A 385 2.49 4.23 -18.88
N THR A 386 2.05 5.48 -18.84
CA THR A 386 0.79 5.90 -18.21
C THR A 386 -0.19 6.41 -19.26
N LEU A 387 -1.50 6.27 -18.96
CA LEU A 387 -2.56 6.86 -19.80
C LEU A 387 -2.97 8.24 -19.28
N LYS A 388 -2.91 9.23 -20.17
CA LYS A 388 -3.39 10.59 -19.89
C LYS A 388 -4.04 11.19 -21.14
N ASN A 389 -5.30 11.62 -21.01
CA ASN A 389 -6.09 12.17 -22.11
C ASN A 389 -6.13 11.25 -23.36
N GLY A 390 -6.18 9.96 -23.16
CA GLY A 390 -6.20 8.92 -24.21
C GLY A 390 -4.88 8.69 -24.93
N LYS A 391 -3.78 9.19 -24.39
CA LYS A 391 -2.43 8.96 -24.91
C LYS A 391 -1.59 8.20 -23.91
N GLU A 392 -0.78 7.28 -24.40
CA GLU A 392 0.26 6.64 -23.60
C GLU A 392 1.46 7.59 -23.50
N ILE A 393 1.86 7.88 -22.26
CA ILE A 393 3.03 8.69 -21.93
C ILE A 393 4.08 7.72 -21.39
N PRO A 394 5.26 7.61 -22.01
CA PRO A 394 6.33 6.75 -21.52
C PRO A 394 6.69 7.07 -20.07
N ILE A 395 7.18 6.04 -19.36
CA ILE A 395 7.63 6.19 -17.98
C ILE A 395 8.75 7.24 -17.89
N GLU A 396 8.67 8.10 -16.90
CA GLU A 396 9.72 9.04 -16.56
C GLU A 396 10.78 8.35 -15.70
N THR A 397 12.03 8.40 -16.15
CA THR A 397 13.17 7.81 -15.43
C THR A 397 13.97 8.88 -14.70
N PHE A 398 14.64 8.48 -13.62
CA PHE A 398 15.47 9.38 -12.83
C PHE A 398 16.75 9.73 -13.59
N GLU A 399 16.98 11.03 -13.86
CA GLU A 399 18.19 11.59 -14.51
C GLU A 399 18.61 10.84 -15.80
N ASN A 400 17.64 10.46 -16.63
CA ASN A 400 17.88 9.67 -17.86
C ASN A 400 18.57 8.31 -17.61
N SER A 401 18.54 7.81 -16.38
CA SER A 401 18.96 6.46 -16.04
C SER A 401 17.84 5.44 -16.34
N ASN A 402 18.09 4.15 -16.07
CA ASN A 402 17.05 3.13 -16.14
C ASN A 402 16.25 2.99 -14.83
N PHE A 403 16.47 3.88 -13.85
CA PHE A 403 15.81 3.81 -12.54
C PHE A 403 14.59 4.73 -12.50
N ILE A 404 13.57 4.30 -11.76
CA ILE A 404 12.41 5.11 -11.39
C ILE A 404 12.41 5.37 -9.88
N LYS A 405 11.86 6.51 -9.48
CA LYS A 405 11.60 6.87 -8.10
C LYS A 405 10.35 6.17 -7.60
N THR A 406 10.43 5.52 -6.43
CA THR A 406 9.27 4.84 -5.84
C THR A 406 8.43 5.75 -4.95
N GLY A 407 9.02 6.84 -4.44
CA GLY A 407 8.44 7.67 -3.39
C GLY A 407 8.41 6.99 -2.03
N ASP A 408 9.16 5.89 -1.86
CA ASP A 408 9.28 5.14 -0.60
C ASP A 408 10.63 5.43 0.06
N LEU A 409 10.59 5.78 1.33
CA LEU A 409 11.76 5.87 2.20
C LEU A 409 12.11 4.47 2.70
N VAL A 410 13.30 4.00 2.38
CA VAL A 410 13.78 2.69 2.81
C VAL A 410 15.20 2.78 3.41
N GLU A 411 15.57 1.77 4.19
CA GLU A 411 16.94 1.49 4.56
C GLU A 411 17.37 0.18 3.90
N ILE A 412 18.53 0.19 3.21
CA ILE A 412 19.21 -1.03 2.78
C ILE A 412 20.43 -1.19 3.66
N LYS A 413 20.47 -2.31 4.38
CA LYS A 413 21.56 -2.64 5.32
C LYS A 413 21.90 -4.12 5.25
N ASN A 414 23.16 -4.43 4.99
CA ASN A 414 23.65 -5.81 4.80
C ASN A 414 22.79 -6.58 3.77
N GLY A 415 22.43 -5.90 2.68
CA GLY A 415 21.58 -6.43 1.63
C GLY A 415 20.09 -6.55 1.98
N ASN A 416 19.67 -6.40 3.24
CA ASN A 416 18.25 -6.44 3.63
C ASN A 416 17.58 -5.09 3.43
N ILE A 417 16.33 -5.15 2.98
CA ILE A 417 15.49 -3.99 2.67
C ILE A 417 14.52 -3.79 3.82
N TYR A 418 14.57 -2.62 4.44
CA TYR A 418 13.67 -2.21 5.52
C TYR A 418 12.81 -1.05 5.03
N PHE A 419 11.52 -1.27 4.86
CA PHE A 419 10.58 -0.20 4.56
C PHE A 419 10.40 0.69 5.78
N ARG A 420 10.58 2.00 5.60
CA ARG A 420 10.46 2.99 6.67
C ARG A 420 9.13 3.72 6.60
N ASP A 421 8.86 4.40 5.47
CA ASP A 421 7.58 5.09 5.23
C ASP A 421 7.46 5.54 3.77
N ARG A 422 6.37 6.24 3.44
CA ARG A 422 6.24 7.04 2.21
C ARG A 422 6.88 8.39 2.42
N ILE A 423 7.72 8.85 1.49
CA ILE A 423 8.43 10.14 1.60
C ILE A 423 7.48 11.30 1.91
N LYS A 424 6.32 11.34 1.25
CA LYS A 424 5.32 12.37 1.45
C LYS A 424 4.50 12.25 2.75
N ASP A 425 4.52 11.09 3.39
CA ASP A 425 3.85 10.87 4.68
C ASP A 425 4.82 11.12 5.85
N VAL A 426 6.14 11.20 5.57
CA VAL A 426 7.16 11.55 6.55
C VAL A 426 6.88 12.96 7.09
N ILE A 427 6.86 13.07 8.40
CA ILE A 427 6.69 14.34 9.09
C ILE A 427 8.08 14.96 9.25
N ILE A 428 8.31 16.08 8.61
CA ILE A 428 9.51 16.87 8.85
C ILE A 428 9.18 17.81 10.00
N ASN A 429 9.76 17.56 11.17
CA ASN A 429 9.50 18.41 12.34
C ASN A 429 10.21 19.78 12.22
N SER A 430 9.99 20.67 13.18
CA SER A 430 10.57 22.01 13.19
C SER A 430 12.11 22.03 13.27
N SER A 431 12.72 20.94 13.79
CA SER A 431 14.19 20.77 13.82
C SER A 431 14.76 20.14 12.54
N GLY A 432 13.93 19.92 11.50
CA GLY A 432 14.35 19.30 10.24
C GLY A 432 14.52 17.78 10.31
N GLU A 433 14.17 17.14 11.42
CA GLU A 433 14.26 15.70 11.56
C GLU A 433 13.05 14.99 10.95
N ASN A 434 13.31 13.85 10.34
CA ASN A 434 12.29 13.00 9.72
C ASN A 434 11.65 12.07 10.76
N VAL A 435 10.35 12.21 10.96
CA VAL A 435 9.55 11.31 11.78
C VAL A 435 8.65 10.48 10.86
N CYS A 436 8.85 9.17 10.86
CA CYS A 436 8.08 8.24 10.05
C CYS A 436 6.82 7.78 10.80
N PRO A 437 5.60 8.18 10.38
CA PRO A 437 4.36 7.75 11.02
C PRO A 437 4.21 6.24 11.14
N GLY A 438 4.61 5.50 10.10
CA GLY A 438 4.53 4.03 10.11
C GLY A 438 5.45 3.37 11.14
N GLU A 439 6.58 4.00 11.50
CA GLU A 439 7.41 3.53 12.62
C GLU A 439 6.76 3.86 13.97
N LEU A 440 6.16 5.05 14.09
CA LEU A 440 5.47 5.45 15.33
C LEU A 440 4.25 4.57 15.59
N GLU A 441 3.47 4.23 14.59
CA GLU A 441 2.28 3.38 14.72
C GLU A 441 2.59 2.07 15.45
N LYS A 442 3.79 1.51 15.29
CA LYS A 442 4.20 0.27 15.97
C LYS A 442 4.24 0.39 17.50
N TYR A 443 4.61 1.55 18.03
CA TYR A 443 4.63 1.78 19.47
C TYR A 443 3.23 1.86 20.08
N PHE A 444 2.24 2.24 19.27
CA PHE A 444 0.85 2.37 19.69
C PHE A 444 0.01 1.12 19.42
N ALA A 445 0.63 0.02 18.95
CA ALA A 445 -0.07 -1.25 18.73
C ALA A 445 -0.97 -1.72 19.90
N PRO A 446 -0.62 -1.52 21.20
CA PRO A 446 -1.50 -1.87 22.32
C PRO A 446 -2.88 -1.18 22.31
N LEU A 447 -3.08 -0.10 21.52
CA LEU A 447 -4.40 0.51 21.34
C LEU A 447 -5.38 -0.43 20.64
N LEU A 448 -4.88 -1.32 19.75
CA LEU A 448 -5.69 -2.27 19.00
C LEU A 448 -6.45 -3.26 19.89
N GLU A 449 -5.97 -3.50 21.11
CA GLU A 449 -6.64 -4.36 22.09
C GLU A 449 -8.04 -3.85 22.48
N ASN A 450 -8.32 -2.56 22.26
CA ASN A 450 -9.60 -1.94 22.55
C ASN A 450 -10.55 -1.93 21.35
N ASN A 451 -10.28 -2.73 20.33
CA ASN A 451 -11.07 -2.82 19.09
C ASN A 451 -11.27 -1.47 18.38
N VAL A 452 -10.21 -0.68 18.34
CA VAL A 452 -10.18 0.64 17.69
C VAL A 452 -9.33 0.59 16.42
N GLN A 453 -9.60 1.49 15.49
CA GLN A 453 -8.67 1.80 14.38
C GLN A 453 -7.92 3.07 14.72
N TYR A 454 -6.64 3.11 14.43
CA TYR A 454 -5.84 4.32 14.58
C TYR A 454 -4.82 4.47 13.44
N THR A 455 -4.37 5.71 13.25
CA THR A 455 -3.26 6.04 12.35
C THR A 455 -2.58 7.32 12.84
N ILE A 456 -1.33 7.52 12.43
CA ILE A 456 -0.55 8.72 12.77
C ILE A 456 -0.39 9.59 11.52
N LEU A 457 -0.62 10.88 11.70
CA LEU A 457 -0.47 11.91 10.66
C LEU A 457 0.43 13.04 11.15
N GLY A 458 1.03 13.77 10.20
CA GLY A 458 1.65 15.05 10.47
C GLY A 458 0.65 16.21 10.35
N ILE A 459 0.41 16.92 11.44
CA ILE A 459 -0.37 18.17 11.43
C ILE A 459 0.51 19.26 12.06
N ASN A 460 0.72 20.36 11.34
CA ASN A 460 1.55 21.47 11.77
C ASN A 460 2.95 21.03 12.26
N TYR A 461 3.61 20.16 11.48
CA TYR A 461 4.95 19.62 11.75
C TYR A 461 5.05 18.66 12.96
N PHE A 462 3.92 18.30 13.58
CA PHE A 462 3.90 17.40 14.74
C PHE A 462 3.16 16.10 14.45
N PRO A 463 3.60 14.97 15.03
CA PRO A 463 2.84 13.73 14.99
C PRO A 463 1.56 13.87 15.81
N VAL A 464 0.43 13.53 15.19
CA VAL A 464 -0.87 13.39 15.87
C VAL A 464 -1.44 12.01 15.61
N ILE A 465 -2.16 11.46 16.58
CA ILE A 465 -2.83 10.18 16.41
C ILE A 465 -4.33 10.40 16.20
N ILE A 466 -4.87 9.77 15.17
CA ILE A 466 -6.31 9.75 14.90
C ILE A 466 -6.82 8.38 15.34
N ILE A 467 -7.89 8.37 16.14
CA ILE A 467 -8.53 7.14 16.64
C ILE A 467 -10.00 7.12 16.21
N SER A 468 -10.37 6.10 15.46
CA SER A 468 -11.76 5.85 15.07
C SER A 468 -12.39 4.80 15.97
N LEU A 469 -13.56 5.12 16.52
CA LEU A 469 -14.35 4.31 17.43
C LEU A 469 -15.72 4.03 16.83
N SER A 470 -16.34 2.89 17.15
CA SER A 470 -17.76 2.70 16.88
C SER A 470 -18.60 3.69 17.71
N GLU A 471 -19.81 4.01 17.25
CA GLU A 471 -20.70 4.92 18.00
C GLU A 471 -20.97 4.42 19.42
N GLU A 472 -21.10 3.10 19.60
CA GLU A 472 -21.29 2.45 20.92
C GLU A 472 -20.11 2.66 21.87
N ASN A 473 -18.89 2.74 21.31
CA ASN A 473 -17.65 2.91 22.08
C ASN A 473 -17.21 4.38 22.20
N PHE A 474 -17.96 5.31 21.61
CA PHE A 474 -17.63 6.75 21.64
C PHE A 474 -18.10 7.40 22.96
N SER A 475 -17.56 6.92 24.07
CA SER A 475 -17.85 7.44 25.42
C SER A 475 -16.65 8.16 26.03
N GLU A 476 -16.90 9.05 27.00
CA GLU A 476 -15.83 9.79 27.66
C GLU A 476 -14.84 8.86 28.36
N GLY A 477 -15.34 7.84 29.07
CA GLY A 477 -14.46 6.87 29.77
C GLY A 477 -13.54 6.09 28.84
N ILE A 478 -14.00 5.74 27.62
CA ILE A 478 -13.13 5.06 26.63
C ILE A 478 -12.10 6.04 26.08
N LYS A 479 -12.49 7.30 25.80
CA LYS A 479 -11.56 8.32 25.33
C LYS A 479 -10.48 8.61 26.37
N GLU A 480 -10.85 8.70 27.66
CA GLU A 480 -9.89 8.86 28.77
C GLU A 480 -8.92 7.68 28.86
N LEU A 481 -9.42 6.44 28.80
CA LEU A 481 -8.60 5.23 28.82
C LEU A 481 -7.58 5.22 27.67
N LEU A 482 -8.02 5.50 26.45
CA LEU A 482 -7.16 5.54 25.26
C LEU A 482 -6.15 6.70 25.36
N THR A 483 -6.57 7.85 25.87
CA THR A 483 -5.68 9.00 26.13
C THR A 483 -4.58 8.61 27.10
N GLN A 484 -4.91 7.94 28.20
CA GLN A 484 -3.90 7.46 29.17
C GLN A 484 -2.90 6.50 28.52
N LYS A 485 -3.36 5.55 27.70
CA LYS A 485 -2.48 4.63 26.97
C LYS A 485 -1.54 5.37 26.01
N VAL A 486 -2.03 6.37 25.29
CA VAL A 486 -1.20 7.20 24.40
C VAL A 486 -0.17 7.99 25.20
N VAL A 487 -0.56 8.61 26.32
CA VAL A 487 0.34 9.34 27.21
C VAL A 487 1.43 8.40 27.77
N GLU A 488 1.07 7.19 28.15
CA GLU A 488 2.02 6.22 28.68
C GLU A 488 3.04 5.77 27.62
N THR A 489 2.58 5.50 26.41
CA THR A 489 3.46 5.19 25.27
C THR A 489 4.41 6.36 24.99
N ASN A 490 3.91 7.59 24.99
CA ASN A 490 4.70 8.79 24.76
C ASN A 490 5.85 8.99 25.78
N LYS A 491 5.73 8.49 27.02
CA LYS A 491 6.81 8.62 28.02
C LYS A 491 8.10 7.97 27.55
N ASN A 492 8.00 6.89 26.78
CA ASN A 492 9.13 6.09 26.31
C ASN A 492 9.66 6.53 24.93
N LEU A 493 9.03 7.53 24.30
CA LEU A 493 9.45 8.05 23.01
C LEU A 493 10.37 9.26 23.15
N PRO A 494 11.36 9.43 22.26
CA PRO A 494 12.13 10.67 22.12
C PRO A 494 11.20 11.86 21.90
N LEU A 495 11.61 13.05 22.34
CA LEU A 495 10.78 14.26 22.32
C LEU A 495 10.21 14.56 20.92
N ASN A 496 11.05 14.46 19.89
CA ASN A 496 10.74 14.69 18.49
C ASN A 496 9.76 13.67 17.88
N LYS A 497 9.57 12.52 18.52
CA LYS A 497 8.66 11.44 18.11
C LYS A 497 7.37 11.37 18.93
N LYS A 498 7.20 12.23 19.93
CA LYS A 498 6.00 12.24 20.77
C LYS A 498 4.78 12.72 19.98
N VAL A 499 3.67 12.01 20.15
CA VAL A 499 2.37 12.42 19.64
C VAL A 499 1.88 13.60 20.50
N VAL A 500 1.50 14.70 19.86
CA VAL A 500 1.12 15.95 20.55
C VAL A 500 -0.39 16.08 20.78
N ALA A 501 -1.20 15.39 20.00
CA ALA A 501 -2.65 15.43 20.14
C ALA A 501 -3.30 14.13 19.67
N ILE A 502 -4.50 13.85 20.18
CA ILE A 502 -5.38 12.79 19.72
C ILE A 502 -6.60 13.42 19.05
N TYR A 503 -7.01 12.89 17.92
CA TYR A 503 -8.28 13.20 17.29
C TYR A 503 -9.18 11.97 17.33
N PHE A 504 -10.23 12.01 18.13
CA PHE A 504 -11.24 10.94 18.19
C PHE A 504 -12.36 11.20 17.18
N THR A 505 -12.80 10.17 16.49
CA THR A 505 -13.92 10.24 15.54
C THR A 505 -14.75 8.96 15.57
N THR A 506 -16.03 9.05 15.19
CA THR A 506 -16.87 7.88 14.89
C THR A 506 -16.88 7.56 13.38
N LYS A 507 -16.28 8.42 12.56
CA LYS A 507 -16.25 8.20 11.12
C LYS A 507 -15.21 7.13 10.78
N PRO A 508 -15.53 6.19 9.86
CA PRO A 508 -14.55 5.23 9.37
C PRO A 508 -13.45 5.97 8.61
N PHE A 509 -12.23 5.45 8.68
CA PHE A 509 -11.14 6.01 7.90
C PHE A 509 -11.38 5.84 6.39
N PRO A 510 -11.05 6.86 5.58
CA PRO A 510 -11.02 6.69 4.13
C PRO A 510 -9.93 5.67 3.78
N ILE A 511 -10.34 4.54 3.19
CA ILE A 511 -9.42 3.46 2.80
C ILE A 511 -9.39 3.28 1.28
N THR A 512 -8.31 2.69 0.80
CA THR A 512 -8.20 2.18 -0.58
C THR A 512 -8.93 0.83 -0.68
N SER A 513 -9.17 0.35 -1.90
CA SER A 513 -9.64 -1.02 -2.14
C SER A 513 -8.66 -2.10 -1.63
N ALA A 514 -7.37 -1.75 -1.47
CA ALA A 514 -6.38 -2.57 -0.77
C ALA A 514 -6.39 -2.38 0.76
N LEU A 515 -7.46 -1.78 1.32
CA LEU A 515 -7.68 -1.56 2.76
C LEU A 515 -6.60 -0.70 3.45
N LYS A 516 -5.90 0.15 2.71
CA LYS A 516 -4.93 1.11 3.26
C LYS A 516 -5.60 2.45 3.57
N VAL A 517 -5.26 3.05 4.70
CA VAL A 517 -5.74 4.39 5.05
C VAL A 517 -5.21 5.43 4.06
N ARG A 518 -6.11 6.24 3.51
CA ARG A 518 -5.76 7.38 2.65
C ARG A 518 -5.42 8.58 3.53
N LYS A 519 -4.18 8.62 4.05
CA LYS A 519 -3.72 9.64 5.02
C LYS A 519 -4.01 11.07 4.54
N PHE A 520 -3.77 11.37 3.27
CA PHE A 520 -4.07 12.68 2.68
C PHE A 520 -5.56 13.06 2.80
N ARG A 521 -6.48 12.11 2.44
CA ARG A 521 -7.93 12.36 2.55
C ARG A 521 -8.38 12.51 4.00
N LEU A 522 -7.77 11.76 4.91
CA LEU A 522 -8.06 11.86 6.34
C LEU A 522 -7.61 13.23 6.88
N LYS A 523 -6.42 13.70 6.50
CA LYS A 523 -5.94 15.04 6.85
C LYS A 523 -6.87 16.14 6.32
N GLN A 524 -7.25 16.06 5.05
CA GLN A 524 -8.21 16.97 4.44
C GLN A 524 -9.56 16.98 5.19
N SER A 525 -10.06 15.80 5.58
CA SER A 525 -11.31 15.69 6.36
C SER A 525 -11.22 16.37 7.73
N ILE A 526 -10.05 16.30 8.40
CA ILE A 526 -9.84 17.01 9.68
C ILE A 526 -9.87 18.53 9.48
N GLU A 527 -9.31 19.02 8.38
CA GLU A 527 -9.26 20.46 8.05
C GLU A 527 -10.63 21.00 7.61
N GLU A 528 -11.35 20.27 6.74
CA GLU A 528 -12.63 20.72 6.15
C GLU A 528 -13.84 20.44 7.04
N GLN A 529 -13.78 19.41 7.89
CA GLN A 529 -14.90 18.96 8.73
C GLN A 529 -14.46 18.74 10.18
N PRO A 530 -13.86 19.74 10.86
CA PRO A 530 -13.31 19.60 12.21
C PRO A 530 -14.36 19.17 13.25
N GLN A 531 -15.66 19.46 13.01
CA GLN A 531 -16.76 19.05 13.88
C GLN A 531 -16.95 17.52 13.98
N ASN A 532 -16.38 16.73 13.06
CA ASN A 532 -16.40 15.27 13.10
C ASN A 532 -15.33 14.68 14.03
N TYR A 533 -14.49 15.51 14.63
CA TYR A 533 -13.34 15.11 15.43
C TYR A 533 -13.35 15.79 16.79
N VAL A 534 -13.11 15.00 17.84
CA VAL A 534 -12.89 15.52 19.19
C VAL A 534 -11.37 15.53 19.43
N LYS A 535 -10.79 16.73 19.50
CA LYS A 535 -9.35 16.90 19.72
C LYS A 535 -9.04 16.89 21.21
N VAL A 536 -8.03 16.12 21.61
CA VAL A 536 -7.42 16.10 22.95
C VAL A 536 -5.95 16.45 22.82
N GLU A 537 -5.54 17.59 23.38
CA GLU A 537 -4.12 17.98 23.44
C GLU A 537 -3.40 17.16 24.50
N LEU A 538 -2.25 16.57 24.14
CA LEU A 538 -1.45 15.73 25.04
C LEU A 538 -0.27 16.47 25.65
N ILE A 539 0.19 17.51 24.99
CA ILE A 539 1.12 18.43 25.60
C ILE A 539 0.28 19.29 26.52
N ASN A 540 0.36 19.01 27.83
CA ASN A 540 0.03 20.05 28.77
C ASN A 540 0.88 21.25 28.34
N LYS A 541 0.24 22.33 27.92
CA LYS A 541 0.77 23.66 28.12
C LYS A 541 0.96 23.82 29.66
N THR A 542 1.99 23.19 30.20
CA THR A 542 2.64 23.80 31.33
C THR A 542 3.19 25.08 30.73
N VAL A 543 2.32 26.07 30.68
CA VAL A 543 2.73 27.46 30.58
C VAL A 543 3.62 27.64 31.82
N LYS A 544 4.93 27.36 31.68
CA LYS A 544 5.87 28.13 32.46
C LYS A 544 5.54 29.55 32.04
N LYS A 545 4.84 30.29 32.87
CA LYS A 545 4.67 31.73 32.67
C LYS A 545 6.08 32.28 32.78
N PHE A 546 6.76 32.41 31.65
CA PHE A 546 8.00 33.13 31.59
C PHE A 546 7.67 34.58 31.89
N SER A 547 8.36 35.19 32.81
CA SER A 547 8.29 36.64 32.98
C SER A 547 8.97 37.31 31.76
N ILE A 548 8.56 38.51 31.42
CA ILE A 548 9.21 39.30 30.36
C ILE A 548 10.71 39.45 30.62
N GLU A 549 11.11 39.58 31.87
CA GLU A 549 12.51 39.72 32.27
C GLU A 549 13.32 38.42 32.09
N GLU A 550 12.72 37.25 32.31
CA GLU A 550 13.35 35.97 32.01
C GLU A 550 13.55 35.82 30.48
N ILE A 551 12.54 36.15 29.68
CA ILE A 551 12.62 36.08 28.20
C ILE A 551 13.72 37.03 27.69
N LYS A 552 13.80 38.25 28.19
CA LYS A 552 14.87 39.21 27.84
C LYS A 552 16.27 38.69 28.18
N SER A 553 16.41 38.11 29.39
CA SER A 553 17.68 37.51 29.84
C SER A 553 18.08 36.34 28.92
N ASP A 554 17.13 35.52 28.52
CA ASP A 554 17.35 34.39 27.62
C ASP A 554 17.79 34.87 26.21
N LEU A 555 17.13 35.89 25.66
CA LEU A 555 17.50 36.47 24.38
C LEU A 555 18.89 37.12 24.41
N LYS A 556 19.21 37.82 25.49
CA LYS A 556 20.56 38.36 25.67
C LYS A 556 21.62 37.28 25.76
N THR A 557 21.33 36.18 26.45
CA THR A 557 22.22 35.01 26.51
C THR A 557 22.41 34.39 25.11
N PHE A 558 21.34 34.27 24.36
CA PHE A 558 21.39 33.78 22.98
C PHE A 558 22.33 34.66 22.12
N PHE A 559 22.08 35.98 22.05
CA PHE A 559 22.89 36.88 21.24
C PHE A 559 24.34 37.00 21.74
N SER A 560 24.56 36.98 23.04
CA SER A 560 25.91 36.92 23.62
C SER A 560 26.69 35.72 23.12
N THR A 561 26.03 34.56 23.09
CA THR A 561 26.64 33.27 22.65
C THR A 561 26.92 33.24 21.14
N TYR A 562 25.94 33.59 20.34
CA TYR A 562 26.03 33.45 18.87
C TYR A 562 26.83 34.59 18.19
N LEU A 563 26.82 35.79 18.79
CA LEU A 563 27.55 36.96 18.28
C LEU A 563 28.90 37.19 18.99
N ASN A 564 29.22 36.34 19.99
CA ASN A 564 30.42 36.49 20.83
C ASN A 564 30.55 37.89 21.48
N LEU A 565 29.42 38.44 21.93
CA LEU A 565 29.32 39.73 22.59
C LEU A 565 29.31 39.58 24.12
N ASN A 566 29.78 40.60 24.87
CA ASN A 566 29.62 40.60 26.30
C ASN A 566 28.14 40.86 26.64
N MET A 567 27.56 40.01 27.49
CA MET A 567 26.16 40.14 27.91
C MET A 567 25.83 41.49 28.57
N LEU A 568 26.82 42.15 29.21
CA LEU A 568 26.65 43.45 29.82
C LEU A 568 26.51 44.61 28.83
N ASP A 569 26.94 44.40 27.58
CA ASP A 569 26.84 45.38 26.52
C ASP A 569 25.51 45.32 25.78
N LEU A 570 24.69 44.26 26.03
CA LEU A 570 23.38 44.06 25.43
C LEU A 570 22.30 44.73 26.30
N ASN A 571 21.64 45.74 25.75
CA ASN A 571 20.50 46.36 26.43
C ASN A 571 19.17 45.95 25.77
N ASP A 572 18.04 46.17 26.44
CA ASP A 572 16.72 45.79 26.00
C ASP A 572 16.31 46.49 24.70
N GLY A 573 16.84 47.67 24.44
CA GLY A 573 16.58 48.48 23.23
C GLY A 573 17.47 48.12 22.05
N SER A 574 18.49 47.27 22.22
CA SER A 574 19.40 46.90 21.12
C SER A 574 18.65 46.32 19.94
N LEU A 575 18.83 46.95 18.74
CA LEU A 575 18.22 46.52 17.50
C LEU A 575 18.96 45.32 16.95
N ILE A 576 18.21 44.22 16.72
CA ILE A 576 18.78 42.88 16.44
C ILE A 576 19.55 42.86 15.12
N ILE A 577 19.02 43.49 14.08
CA ILE A 577 19.63 43.49 12.75
C ILE A 577 20.65 44.65 12.61
N GLU A 578 20.25 45.86 13.00
CA GLU A 578 21.03 47.08 12.75
C GLU A 578 22.18 47.27 13.73
N GLU A 579 21.97 46.97 15.02
CA GLU A 579 22.98 47.20 16.04
C GLU A 579 23.75 45.94 16.40
N LEU A 580 23.05 44.80 16.53
CA LEU A 580 23.70 43.53 16.84
C LEU A 580 24.25 42.82 15.60
N THR A 581 23.95 43.33 14.39
CA THR A 581 24.43 42.78 13.12
C THR A 581 24.11 41.29 12.93
N ALA A 582 22.95 40.83 13.45
CA ALA A 582 22.50 39.47 13.28
C ALA A 582 22.19 39.20 11.80
N ASP A 583 22.94 38.32 11.21
CA ASP A 583 22.71 37.88 9.83
C ASP A 583 21.54 36.89 9.71
N SER A 584 21.24 36.48 8.47
CA SER A 584 20.13 35.57 8.19
C SER A 584 20.30 34.19 8.87
N LEU A 585 21.53 33.74 9.14
CA LEU A 585 21.81 32.48 9.80
C LEU A 585 21.50 32.58 11.31
N ILE A 586 21.98 33.65 11.95
CA ILE A 586 21.70 33.93 13.37
C ILE A 586 20.20 34.15 13.60
N MET A 587 19.53 34.80 12.64
CA MET A 587 18.08 34.96 12.71
C MET A 587 17.34 33.61 12.61
N ALA A 588 17.79 32.71 11.74
CA ALA A 588 17.22 31.36 11.66
C ALA A 588 17.41 30.57 12.96
N GLU A 589 18.60 30.64 13.56
CA GLU A 589 18.88 30.01 14.87
C GLU A 589 18.04 30.63 15.98
N LEU A 590 17.79 31.94 15.96
CA LEU A 590 16.90 32.63 16.91
C LEU A 590 15.47 32.07 16.81
N PHE A 591 14.95 31.86 15.63
CA PHE A 591 13.60 31.31 15.44
C PHE A 591 13.51 29.89 16.00
N ILE A 592 14.48 29.05 15.68
CA ILE A 592 14.57 27.68 16.22
C ILE A 592 14.62 27.72 17.76
N TYR A 593 15.48 28.59 18.34
CA TYR A 593 15.60 28.75 19.79
C TYR A 593 14.27 29.17 20.44
N ILE A 594 13.54 30.10 19.82
CA ILE A 594 12.24 30.59 20.33
C ILE A 594 11.19 29.47 20.26
N GLU A 595 11.12 28.77 19.13
CA GLU A 595 10.19 27.65 18.97
C GLU A 595 10.46 26.52 19.94
N GLU A 596 11.73 26.14 20.14
CA GLU A 596 12.10 25.06 21.05
C GLU A 596 11.87 25.41 22.51
N LYS A 597 12.25 26.62 22.92
CA LYS A 597 12.23 27.01 24.34
C LYS A 597 10.85 27.44 24.82
N TYR A 598 10.14 28.22 24.00
CA TYR A 598 8.86 28.82 24.38
C TYR A 598 7.67 28.13 23.78
N GLN A 599 7.88 27.15 22.88
CA GLN A 599 6.84 26.36 22.20
C GLN A 599 5.83 27.24 21.41
N ILE A 600 6.31 28.33 20.83
CA ILE A 600 5.52 29.29 20.04
C ILE A 600 6.13 29.43 18.65
N ASN A 601 5.29 29.65 17.65
CA ASN A 601 5.73 29.97 16.29
C ASN A 601 5.65 31.49 16.05
N ILE A 602 6.73 32.09 15.57
CA ILE A 602 6.80 33.49 15.19
C ILE A 602 6.99 33.57 13.68
N GLU A 603 6.14 34.36 12.99
CA GLU A 603 6.26 34.56 11.55
C GLU A 603 7.58 35.30 11.22
N GLN A 604 8.46 34.61 10.50
CA GLN A 604 9.79 35.12 10.13
C GLN A 604 9.71 36.45 9.39
N GLU A 605 8.71 36.60 8.47
CA GLU A 605 8.52 37.85 7.73
C GLU A 605 8.28 39.07 8.62
N PHE A 606 7.67 38.87 9.79
CA PHE A 606 7.38 39.99 10.70
C PHE A 606 8.61 40.55 11.36
N ILE A 607 9.55 39.69 11.78
CA ILE A 607 10.81 40.14 12.43
C ILE A 607 11.77 40.75 11.39
N LEU A 608 11.84 40.18 10.20
CA LEU A 608 12.72 40.66 9.14
C LEU A 608 12.28 41.98 8.52
N LYS A 609 10.98 42.32 8.58
CA LYS A 609 10.44 43.57 8.01
C LYS A 609 10.40 44.74 8.98
N ASN A 610 10.53 44.47 10.28
CA ASN A 610 10.44 45.50 11.32
C ASN A 610 11.74 45.51 12.11
N SER A 611 12.36 46.69 12.27
CA SER A 611 13.53 46.88 13.13
C SER A 611 13.15 46.60 14.60
N LEU A 612 13.33 45.33 15.01
CA LEU A 612 12.92 44.86 16.33
C LEU A 612 14.07 44.85 17.32
N SER A 613 13.82 45.37 18.49
CA SER A 613 14.74 45.26 19.65
C SER A 613 14.53 43.96 20.42
N ILE A 614 15.48 43.61 21.26
CA ILE A 614 15.35 42.48 22.20
C ILE A 614 14.07 42.59 23.02
N ALA A 615 13.69 43.78 23.48
CA ALA A 615 12.46 44.02 24.22
C ALA A 615 11.21 43.76 23.36
N ASN A 616 11.21 44.15 22.08
CA ASN A 616 10.09 43.90 21.20
C ASN A 616 9.86 42.39 20.96
N VAL A 617 10.95 41.65 20.73
CA VAL A 617 10.89 40.19 20.55
C VAL A 617 10.44 39.50 21.85
N ALA A 618 10.95 39.95 22.99
CA ALA A 618 10.55 39.41 24.31
C ALA A 618 9.04 39.63 24.57
N ASN A 619 8.51 40.82 24.25
CA ASN A 619 7.08 41.09 24.38
C ASN A 619 6.23 40.19 23.46
N MET A 620 6.65 40.00 22.20
CA MET A 620 5.98 39.10 21.25
C MET A 620 5.96 37.66 21.77
N ILE A 621 7.07 37.17 22.31
CA ILE A 621 7.14 35.85 22.93
C ILE A 621 6.19 35.76 24.12
N PHE A 622 6.21 36.78 25.01
CA PHE A 622 5.36 36.82 26.19
C PHE A 622 3.85 36.83 25.88
N GLU A 623 3.43 37.54 24.81
CA GLU A 623 2.05 37.59 24.38
C GLU A 623 1.57 36.28 23.76
N LYS A 624 2.45 35.52 23.13
CA LYS A 624 2.14 34.28 22.43
C LYS A 624 2.37 33.01 23.28
N ALA A 625 3.23 33.07 24.32
CA ALA A 625 3.53 31.98 25.25
C ALA A 625 2.55 31.95 26.42
#